data_a5dab3ae1d0291ca047eb8e019141704
#
_entry.id   a5dab3ae1d0291ca047eb8e019141704
#
_cell.length_a   1.000
_cell.length_b   1.000
_cell.length_c   1.000
_cell.angle_alpha   90.00
_cell.angle_beta   90.00
_cell.angle_gamma   90.00
#
_symmetry.space_group_name_H-M   'P 1'
#
loop_
_entity.id
_entity.type
_entity.pdbx_description
1 polymer ?
#
loop_
_entity_poly.entity_id
_entity_poly.type
_entity_poly.pdbx_seq_one_letter_code
_entity_poly.pdbx_strand_id
1 'polypeptide(L)' 'MLVKLFDENHELDLEKKVNEFLSNYETKEIIDIKYQVSTLYDGRSQIYCYSCLILIDDEV' A
#
# COMPACT_ATOMS: atom_id res chain seq x y z
N MET A 1 13.86 11.16 0.71
CA MET A 1 13.03 9.98 0.44
C MET A 1 11.77 10.03 1.28
N LEU A 2 10.63 9.73 0.68
CA LEU A 2 9.35 9.69 1.35
C LEU A 2 8.84 8.25 1.38
N VAL A 3 8.34 7.81 2.52
CA VAL A 3 7.73 6.49 2.67
C VAL A 3 6.24 6.69 2.91
N LYS A 4 5.41 6.01 2.14
CA LYS A 4 3.97 6.02 2.32
C LYS A 4 3.49 4.60 2.62
N LEU A 5 2.74 4.45 3.71
CA LEU A 5 2.21 3.16 4.15
C LEU A 5 0.70 3.15 4.05
N PHE A 6 0.15 2.03 3.58
CA PHE A 6 -1.29 1.80 3.48
C PHE A 6 -1.65 0.48 4.12
N ASP A 7 -2.75 0.46 4.85
CA ASP A 7 -3.36 -0.75 5.41
C ASP A 7 -4.84 -0.73 5.14
N GLU A 8 -5.36 -1.83 4.63
CA GLU A 8 -6.80 -1.98 4.40
C GLU A 8 -7.24 -3.41 4.65
N ASN A 9 -8.52 -3.58 4.96
CA ASN A 9 -9.12 -4.89 5.18
C ASN A 9 -9.59 -5.54 3.89
N HIS A 10 -9.68 -4.78 2.81
CA HIS A 10 -10.08 -5.25 1.49
C HIS A 10 -9.08 -4.83 0.44
N GLU A 11 -8.73 -5.76 -0.45
CA GLU A 11 -7.75 -5.53 -1.50
C GLU A 11 -8.17 -4.42 -2.47
N LEU A 12 -9.47 -4.32 -2.77
CA LEU A 12 -9.96 -3.29 -3.69
C LEU A 12 -9.88 -1.90 -3.08
N ASP A 13 -10.09 -1.80 -1.77
CA ASP A 13 -9.94 -0.53 -1.07
C ASP A 13 -8.46 -0.10 -1.05
N LEU A 14 -7.57 -1.05 -0.85
CA LEU A 14 -6.13 -0.77 -0.90
C LEU A 14 -5.73 -0.30 -2.29
N GLU A 15 -6.16 -1.02 -3.32
CA GLU A 15 -5.86 -0.68 -4.71
C GLU A 15 -6.30 0.74 -5.04
N LYS A 16 -7.51 1.10 -4.65
CA LYS A 16 -8.06 2.43 -4.91
C LYS A 16 -7.21 3.51 -4.25
N LYS A 17 -6.88 3.34 -2.97
CA LYS A 17 -6.11 4.33 -2.22
C LYS A 17 -4.69 4.46 -2.75
N VAL A 18 -4.06 3.35 -3.09
CA VAL A 18 -2.72 3.35 -3.66
C VAL A 18 -2.72 4.10 -5.00
N ASN A 19 -3.68 3.81 -5.87
CA ASN A 19 -3.75 4.45 -7.17
C ASN A 19 -4.05 5.94 -7.06
N GLU A 20 -4.90 6.35 -6.12
CA GLU A 20 -5.15 7.76 -5.87
C GLU A 20 -3.88 8.49 -5.43
N PHE A 21 -3.10 7.86 -4.56
CA PHE A 21 -1.82 8.42 -4.11
C PHE A 21 -0.83 8.53 -5.27
N LEU A 22 -0.70 7.45 -6.06
CA LEU A 22 0.25 7.42 -7.18
C LEU A 22 -0.06 8.44 -8.25
N SER A 23 -1.33 8.84 -8.38
CA SER A 23 -1.74 9.84 -9.37
C SER A 23 -1.11 11.22 -9.13
N ASN A 24 -0.58 11.46 -7.93
CA ASN A 24 0.08 12.72 -7.57
C ASN A 24 1.56 12.75 -7.95
N TYR A 25 2.10 11.63 -8.45
CA TYR A 25 3.54 11.51 -8.71
C TYR A 25 3.78 11.02 -10.13
N GLU A 26 4.91 11.41 -10.69
CA GLU A 26 5.38 10.86 -11.95
C GLU A 26 6.06 9.51 -11.70
N THR A 27 6.04 8.64 -12.69
CA THR A 27 6.64 7.31 -12.56
C THR A 27 8.12 7.37 -12.12
N LYS A 28 8.85 8.36 -12.61
CA LYS A 28 10.27 8.52 -12.27
C LYS A 28 10.51 8.84 -10.80
N GLU A 29 9.48 9.32 -10.09
CA GLU A 29 9.59 9.64 -8.68
C GLU A 29 9.34 8.42 -7.80
N ILE A 30 8.80 7.34 -8.34
CA ILE A 30 8.46 6.14 -7.61
C ILE A 30 9.65 5.20 -7.62
N ILE A 31 10.25 4.96 -6.45
CA ILE A 31 11.43 4.11 -6.32
C ILE A 31 11.02 2.64 -6.25
N ASP A 32 10.02 2.33 -5.43
CA ASP A 32 9.60 0.95 -5.20
C ASP A 32 8.20 0.91 -4.61
N ILE A 33 7.52 -0.19 -4.85
CA ILE A 33 6.21 -0.49 -4.28
C ILE A 33 6.26 -1.92 -3.76
N LYS A 34 5.94 -2.13 -2.49
CA LYS A 34 5.92 -3.45 -1.89
C LYS A 34 4.52 -3.74 -1.35
N TYR A 35 4.01 -4.91 -1.69
CA TYR A 35 2.69 -5.36 -1.29
C TYR A 35 2.83 -6.57 -0.38
N GLN A 36 2.00 -6.60 0.66
CA GLN A 36 1.99 -7.72 1.60
C GLN A 36 0.58 -8.01 2.07
N VAL A 37 0.28 -9.29 2.25
CA VAL A 37 -0.98 -9.74 2.82
C VAL A 37 -0.66 -10.47 4.12
N SER A 38 -1.31 -10.09 5.20
CA SER A 38 -1.23 -10.77 6.48
C SER A 38 -2.56 -11.42 6.80
N THR A 39 -2.52 -12.59 7.42
CA THR A 39 -3.73 -13.29 7.86
C THR A 39 -3.68 -13.49 9.36
N LEU A 40 -4.82 -13.25 10.00
CA LEU A 40 -5.00 -13.50 11.41
C LEU A 40 -6.24 -14.36 11.61
N TYR A 41 -6.13 -15.36 12.46
CA TYR A 41 -7.26 -16.22 12.80
C TYR A 41 -7.63 -15.96 14.25
N ASP A 42 -8.87 -15.53 14.48
CA ASP A 42 -9.35 -15.14 15.81
C ASP A 42 -10.17 -16.23 16.50
N GLY A 43 -10.18 -17.46 15.94
CA GLY A 43 -10.97 -18.57 16.46
C GLY A 43 -12.34 -18.71 15.83
N ARG A 44 -12.77 -17.73 15.05
CA ARG A 44 -14.07 -17.74 14.37
C ARG A 44 -13.95 -17.51 12.86
N SER A 45 -13.05 -16.61 12.47
CA SER A 45 -12.87 -16.26 11.08
C SER A 45 -11.43 -15.87 10.81
N GLN A 46 -11.05 -15.90 9.55
CA GLN A 46 -9.79 -15.38 9.10
C GLN A 46 -9.96 -13.88 8.82
N ILE A 47 -9.02 -13.11 9.32
CA ILE A 47 -8.95 -11.67 9.06
C ILE A 47 -7.76 -11.42 8.16
N TYR A 48 -7.99 -10.74 7.05
CA TYR A 48 -6.94 -10.37 6.11
C TYR A 48 -6.60 -8.91 6.27
N CYS A 49 -5.31 -8.62 6.28
CA CYS A 49 -4.82 -7.25 6.25
C CYS A 49 -3.95 -7.10 5.01
N TYR A 50 -4.32 -6.16 4.15
CA TYR A 50 -3.61 -5.87 2.92
C TYR A 50 -2.82 -4.61 3.12
N SER A 51 -1.51 -4.69 2.92
CA SER A 51 -0.59 -3.59 3.18
C SER A 51 0.22 -3.26 1.95
N CYS A 52 0.54 -1.99 1.80
CA CYS A 52 1.39 -1.53 0.71
C CYS A 52 2.34 -0.46 1.22
N LEU A 53 3.60 -0.58 0.83
CA LEU A 53 4.62 0.42 1.13
C LEU A 53 5.11 1.01 -0.19
N ILE A 54 5.12 2.33 -0.27
CA ILE A 54 5.58 3.05 -1.46
C ILE A 54 6.74 3.95 -1.07
N LEU A 55 7.84 3.84 -1.81
CA LEU A 55 9.01 4.69 -1.64
C LEU A 55 9.03 5.72 -2.77
N ILE A 56 9.07 6.99 -2.39
CA ILE A 56 9.07 8.12 -3.32
C ILE A 56 10.38 8.87 -3.20
N ASP A 57 10.95 9.24 -4.35
CA ASP A 57 12.09 10.12 -4.41
C ASP A 57 11.56 11.55 -4.47
N ASP A 58 11.60 12.23 -3.33
CA ASP A 58 11.10 13.60 -3.20
C ASP A 58 12.20 14.66 -3.30
N GLU A 59 13.40 14.22 -3.66
CA GLU A 59 14.55 15.12 -3.79
C GLU A 59 14.82 15.53 -5.23
N VAL A 60 13.90 15.27 -6.11
CA VAL A 60 14.04 15.57 -7.54
C VAL A 60 13.69 17.02 -7.84
#